data_c4d015a31c573f334370c8076bc4c1ec
#
_entry.id   c4d015a31c573f334370c8076bc4c1ec
#
_cell.length_a   1.000
_cell.length_b   1.000
_cell.length_c   1.000
_cell.angle_alpha   90.00
_cell.angle_beta   90.00
_cell.angle_gamma   90.00
#
_symmetry.space_group_name_H-M   'P 1'
#
loop_
_entity.id
_entity.type
_entity.pdbx_description
1 polymer ?
#
loop_
_entity_poly.entity_id
_entity_poly.type
_entity_poly.pdbx_seq_one_letter_code
_entity_poly.pdbx_strand_id
1 'polypeptide(L)'
;MPDQYTKAYDLMIKTNHYLIKGGELTPPQNAKITRLLQENRITDGRKKTFNAYWYPRFYIPPHNNGKKLQTIVPISPGTSIVADNAYEFEILRLLHLFQPKGEVTHMIEETLNRLKHTCFGYKSCHYAECFEAGMMVLRFLSFAAPQDKDWLQKQITVYNNHFADRRRHSGVQKYYWLILSDMPQEIALPEIQRQKEIILDHINRSYIIKNKSEDILLYVMRNTLARLPEYAHIKNRQPYIDEKSGRLRFNSHSP
;
A
#
# COMPACT_ATOMS: atom_id res chain seq x y z
N MET A 1 -27.98 -4.63 -4.09
CA MET A 1 -26.77 -5.49 -4.18
C MET A 1 -25.56 -4.57 -4.35
N PRO A 2 -24.40 -4.85 -3.71
CA PRO A 2 -23.19 -4.09 -4.02
C PRO A 2 -22.86 -4.25 -5.51
N ASP A 3 -22.48 -3.14 -6.15
CA ASP A 3 -22.06 -3.19 -7.54
C ASP A 3 -20.74 -4.00 -7.69
N GLN A 4 -20.39 -4.35 -8.92
CA GLN A 4 -19.18 -5.13 -9.20
C GLN A 4 -17.91 -4.44 -8.71
N TYR A 5 -17.84 -3.10 -8.76
CA TYR A 5 -16.69 -2.32 -8.32
C TYR A 5 -16.49 -2.40 -6.81
N THR A 6 -17.60 -2.37 -6.03
CA THR A 6 -17.58 -2.56 -4.58
C THR A 6 -17.05 -3.95 -4.22
N LYS A 7 -17.44 -5.00 -4.96
CA LYS A 7 -16.93 -6.36 -4.73
C LYS A 7 -15.43 -6.48 -4.96
N ALA A 8 -14.92 -5.88 -6.05
CA ALA A 8 -13.49 -5.87 -6.35
C ALA A 8 -12.69 -5.08 -5.30
N TYR A 9 -13.22 -3.94 -4.85
CA TYR A 9 -12.63 -3.15 -3.77
C TYR A 9 -12.53 -3.95 -2.47
N ASP A 10 -13.63 -4.57 -2.02
CA ASP A 10 -13.66 -5.38 -0.81
C ASP A 10 -12.70 -6.58 -0.90
N LEU A 11 -12.63 -7.21 -2.07
CA LEU A 11 -11.71 -8.32 -2.32
C LEU A 11 -10.26 -7.87 -2.25
N MET A 12 -9.91 -6.75 -2.87
CA MET A 12 -8.58 -6.15 -2.85
C MET A 12 -8.15 -5.82 -1.41
N ILE A 13 -8.99 -5.15 -0.64
CA ILE A 13 -8.69 -4.82 0.77
C ILE A 13 -8.49 -6.07 1.60
N LYS A 14 -9.43 -7.03 1.55
CA LYS A 14 -9.36 -8.28 2.33
C LYS A 14 -8.12 -9.11 1.99
N THR A 15 -7.79 -9.20 0.70
CA THR A 15 -6.61 -9.96 0.24
C THR A 15 -5.32 -9.31 0.74
N ASN A 16 -5.18 -7.99 0.60
CA ASN A 16 -4.01 -7.29 1.11
C ASN A 16 -3.89 -7.42 2.63
N HIS A 17 -4.97 -7.26 3.38
CA HIS A 17 -4.96 -7.42 4.84
C HIS A 17 -4.54 -8.83 5.25
N TYR A 18 -5.03 -9.87 4.54
CA TYR A 18 -4.64 -11.24 4.79
C TYR A 18 -3.12 -11.46 4.59
N LEU A 19 -2.56 -10.96 3.47
CA LEU A 19 -1.14 -11.05 3.17
C LEU A 19 -0.28 -10.26 4.18
N ILE A 20 -0.69 -9.03 4.55
CA ILE A 20 0.02 -8.19 5.52
C ILE A 20 0.06 -8.88 6.90
N LYS A 21 -0.97 -9.61 7.27
CA LYS A 21 -1.02 -10.40 8.51
C LYS A 21 -0.12 -11.63 8.49
N GLY A 22 0.46 -11.97 7.35
CA GLY A 22 1.34 -13.14 7.17
C GLY A 22 0.58 -14.35 6.64
N GLY A 23 -0.64 -14.17 6.15
CA GLY A 23 -1.40 -15.25 5.53
C GLY A 23 -0.80 -15.67 4.18
N GLU A 24 -0.81 -16.97 3.91
CA GLU A 24 -0.38 -17.55 2.64
C GLU A 24 -1.59 -18.08 1.88
N LEU A 25 -1.68 -17.70 0.61
CA LEU A 25 -2.77 -18.14 -0.26
C LEU A 25 -2.33 -19.35 -1.08
N THR A 26 -3.20 -20.33 -1.15
CA THR A 26 -2.99 -21.52 -1.99
C THR A 26 -3.14 -21.16 -3.49
N PRO A 27 -2.52 -21.93 -4.40
CA PRO A 27 -2.68 -21.70 -5.84
C PRO A 27 -4.15 -21.62 -6.32
N PRO A 28 -5.09 -22.46 -5.85
CA PRO A 28 -6.51 -22.30 -6.18
C PRO A 28 -7.12 -20.99 -5.67
N GLN A 29 -6.74 -20.51 -4.48
CA GLN A 29 -7.20 -19.23 -3.95
C GLN A 29 -6.66 -18.07 -4.78
N ASN A 30 -5.38 -18.09 -5.14
CA ASN A 30 -4.76 -17.12 -6.04
C ASN A 30 -5.50 -17.05 -7.38
N ALA A 31 -5.75 -18.20 -8.02
CA ALA A 31 -6.46 -18.28 -9.29
C ALA A 31 -7.88 -17.70 -9.18
N LYS A 32 -8.61 -18.02 -8.10
CA LYS A 32 -9.96 -17.48 -7.85
C LYS A 32 -9.94 -15.96 -7.68
N ILE A 33 -9.00 -15.43 -6.89
CA ILE A 33 -8.87 -13.98 -6.66
C ILE A 33 -8.52 -13.28 -7.98
N THR A 34 -7.53 -13.80 -8.71
CA THR A 34 -7.12 -13.27 -10.02
C THR A 34 -8.32 -13.18 -10.98
N ARG A 35 -9.08 -14.25 -11.13
CA ARG A 35 -10.27 -14.27 -11.98
C ARG A 35 -11.28 -13.20 -11.57
N LEU A 36 -11.62 -13.13 -10.28
CA LEU A 36 -12.59 -12.14 -9.78
C LEU A 36 -12.12 -10.70 -9.97
N LEU A 37 -10.81 -10.41 -9.84
CA LEU A 37 -10.28 -9.09 -10.12
C LEU A 37 -10.32 -8.79 -11.63
N GLN A 38 -9.94 -9.74 -12.49
CA GLN A 38 -9.97 -9.56 -13.94
C GLN A 38 -11.40 -9.38 -14.50
N GLU A 39 -12.40 -10.07 -13.96
CA GLU A 39 -13.81 -9.89 -14.31
C GLU A 39 -14.33 -8.47 -14.04
N ASN A 40 -13.68 -7.74 -13.15
CA ASN A 40 -14.03 -6.36 -12.79
C ASN A 40 -13.20 -5.30 -13.51
N ARG A 41 -12.38 -5.71 -14.48
CA ARG A 41 -11.61 -4.80 -15.31
C ARG A 41 -12.55 -3.98 -16.21
N ILE A 42 -12.13 -2.74 -16.47
CA ILE A 42 -12.81 -1.89 -17.45
C ILE A 42 -12.46 -2.38 -18.85
N THR A 43 -13.47 -2.79 -19.59
CA THR A 43 -13.32 -3.30 -20.97
C THR A 43 -13.76 -2.28 -22.02
N ASP A 44 -14.52 -1.27 -21.64
CA ASP A 44 -15.16 -0.30 -22.57
C ASP A 44 -14.23 0.84 -23.01
N GLY A 45 -12.93 0.70 -22.80
CA GLY A 45 -11.93 1.68 -23.25
C GLY A 45 -12.06 3.06 -22.64
N ARG A 46 -12.69 3.18 -21.46
CA ARG A 46 -12.76 4.46 -20.72
C ARG A 46 -11.36 4.96 -20.44
N LYS A 47 -10.91 5.86 -21.30
CA LYS A 47 -9.66 6.55 -21.15
C LYS A 47 -9.92 7.80 -20.31
N LYS A 48 -9.26 7.94 -19.17
CA LYS A 48 -9.19 9.23 -18.50
C LYS A 48 -8.06 10.03 -19.13
N THR A 49 -8.36 11.24 -19.59
CA THR A 49 -7.35 12.22 -19.96
C THR A 49 -6.67 12.75 -18.71
N PHE A 50 -5.36 12.79 -18.73
CA PHE A 50 -4.58 13.53 -17.74
C PHE A 50 -3.53 14.35 -18.50
N ASN A 51 -3.54 15.65 -18.34
CA ASN A 51 -2.63 16.59 -19.05
C ASN A 51 -2.56 16.37 -20.57
N ALA A 52 -3.70 16.29 -21.24
CA ALA A 52 -3.82 16.06 -22.68
C ALA A 52 -3.33 14.70 -23.21
N TYR A 53 -2.87 13.80 -22.35
CA TYR A 53 -2.51 12.44 -22.76
C TYR A 53 -3.64 11.47 -22.46
N TRP A 54 -3.92 10.58 -23.42
CA TRP A 54 -4.89 9.49 -23.29
C TRP A 54 -4.17 8.24 -22.82
N TYR A 55 -4.37 7.87 -21.54
CA TYR A 55 -3.82 6.65 -21.01
C TYR A 55 -4.92 5.73 -20.52
N PRO A 56 -4.86 4.44 -20.83
CA PRO A 56 -5.85 3.49 -20.36
C PRO A 56 -5.81 3.41 -18.83
N ARG A 57 -7.00 3.34 -18.25
CA ARG A 57 -7.22 2.90 -16.89
C ARG A 57 -7.90 1.55 -16.93
N PHE A 58 -7.42 0.64 -16.11
CA PHE A 58 -7.92 -0.72 -16.05
C PHE A 58 -8.92 -0.92 -14.92
N TYR A 59 -8.81 -0.11 -13.86
CA TYR A 59 -9.67 -0.18 -12.70
C TYR A 59 -10.07 1.21 -12.23
N ILE A 60 -11.35 1.35 -11.84
CA ILE A 60 -11.91 2.57 -11.26
C ILE A 60 -12.49 2.20 -9.90
N PRO A 61 -12.23 2.99 -8.84
CA PRO A 61 -12.84 2.73 -7.55
C PRO A 61 -14.37 2.82 -7.63
N PRO A 62 -15.11 2.11 -6.76
CA PRO A 62 -16.56 2.24 -6.69
C PRO A 62 -16.95 3.68 -6.42
N HIS A 63 -18.05 4.12 -7.04
CA HIS A 63 -18.60 5.42 -6.72
C HIS A 63 -19.01 5.46 -5.25
N ASN A 64 -18.73 6.60 -4.61
CA ASN A 64 -18.91 6.78 -3.18
C ASN A 64 -20.41 6.84 -2.82
N ASN A 65 -21.08 5.70 -2.70
CA ASN A 65 -22.47 5.57 -2.24
C ASN A 65 -22.57 5.83 -0.73
N GLY A 66 -21.98 6.92 -0.24
CA GLY A 66 -21.99 7.32 1.16
C GLY A 66 -20.92 6.64 2.05
N LYS A 67 -20.17 5.66 1.54
CA LYS A 67 -19.04 5.04 2.25
C LYS A 67 -17.74 5.68 1.80
N LYS A 68 -16.96 6.22 2.74
CA LYS A 68 -15.60 6.69 2.45
C LYS A 68 -14.73 5.52 2.04
N LEU A 69 -14.21 5.56 0.82
CA LEU A 69 -13.16 4.66 0.39
C LEU A 69 -11.93 4.83 1.28
N GLN A 70 -11.26 3.75 1.57
CA GLN A 70 -10.01 3.74 2.32
C GLN A 70 -8.92 3.06 1.51
N THR A 71 -7.67 3.44 1.75
CA THR A 71 -6.52 2.67 1.28
C THR A 71 -6.36 1.40 2.11
N ILE A 72 -5.41 0.54 1.77
CA ILE A 72 -5.11 -0.70 2.51
C ILE A 72 -4.81 -0.43 3.98
N VAL A 73 -3.99 0.56 4.27
CA VAL A 73 -3.89 1.16 5.59
C VAL A 73 -4.99 2.20 5.66
N PRO A 74 -5.84 2.21 6.68
CA PRO A 74 -7.07 3.00 6.69
C PRO A 74 -6.80 4.51 6.70
N ILE A 75 -6.54 5.04 5.53
CA ILE A 75 -6.47 6.47 5.23
C ILE A 75 -7.57 6.76 4.23
N SER A 76 -8.37 7.78 4.50
CA SER A 76 -9.33 8.27 3.52
C SER A 76 -8.57 9.10 2.48
N PRO A 77 -8.59 8.72 1.20
CA PRO A 77 -8.01 9.56 0.14
C PRO A 77 -8.64 10.95 0.14
N GLY A 78 -7.81 11.99 0.09
CA GLY A 78 -8.28 13.37 0.07
C GLY A 78 -8.92 13.76 -1.25
N THR A 79 -8.53 13.10 -2.35
CA THR A 79 -8.97 13.43 -3.71
C THR A 79 -9.24 12.18 -4.54
N SER A 80 -9.92 12.36 -5.68
CA SER A 80 -10.15 11.28 -6.64
C SER A 80 -8.85 10.75 -7.26
N ILE A 81 -7.83 11.60 -7.42
CA ILE A 81 -6.53 11.18 -7.95
C ILE A 81 -5.88 10.16 -7.01
N VAL A 82 -5.88 10.43 -5.71
CA VAL A 82 -5.33 9.51 -4.71
C VAL A 82 -6.15 8.21 -4.66
N ALA A 83 -7.49 8.32 -4.63
CA ALA A 83 -8.38 7.16 -4.60
C ALA A 83 -8.21 6.25 -5.82
N ASP A 84 -8.21 6.85 -7.02
CA ASP A 84 -8.08 6.13 -8.29
C ASP A 84 -6.76 5.35 -8.38
N ASN A 85 -5.65 5.99 -7.98
CA ASN A 85 -4.33 5.37 -8.06
C ASN A 85 -4.13 4.31 -6.95
N ALA A 86 -4.56 4.59 -5.72
CA ALA A 86 -4.47 3.63 -4.63
C ALA A 86 -5.24 2.33 -4.95
N TYR A 87 -6.40 2.45 -5.57
CA TYR A 87 -7.22 1.32 -5.95
C TYR A 87 -6.61 0.50 -7.09
N GLU A 88 -6.30 1.16 -8.21
CA GLU A 88 -5.77 0.49 -9.40
C GLU A 88 -4.42 -0.16 -9.15
N PHE A 89 -3.49 0.54 -8.50
CA PHE A 89 -2.15 0.02 -8.27
C PHE A 89 -2.14 -1.20 -7.34
N GLU A 90 -3.01 -1.23 -6.34
CA GLU A 90 -3.08 -2.39 -5.46
C GLU A 90 -3.69 -3.61 -6.15
N ILE A 91 -4.65 -3.41 -7.04
CA ILE A 91 -5.17 -4.52 -7.86
C ILE A 91 -4.09 -5.03 -8.80
N LEU A 92 -3.39 -4.15 -9.52
CA LEU A 92 -2.30 -4.55 -10.42
C LEU A 92 -1.18 -5.26 -9.68
N ARG A 93 -0.85 -4.82 -8.45
CA ARG A 93 0.12 -5.49 -7.60
C ARG A 93 -0.31 -6.92 -7.24
N LEU A 94 -1.55 -7.12 -6.82
CA LEU A 94 -2.08 -8.45 -6.51
C LEU A 94 -2.10 -9.35 -7.74
N LEU A 95 -2.55 -8.84 -8.89
CA LEU A 95 -2.57 -9.59 -10.13
C LEU A 95 -1.15 -10.01 -10.54
N HIS A 96 -0.17 -9.11 -10.45
CA HIS A 96 1.22 -9.43 -10.74
C HIS A 96 1.79 -10.49 -9.77
N LEU A 97 1.48 -10.36 -8.49
CA LEU A 97 1.91 -11.31 -7.47
C LEU A 97 1.40 -12.73 -7.75
N PHE A 98 0.16 -12.86 -8.23
CA PHE A 98 -0.49 -14.14 -8.45
C PHE A 98 -0.31 -14.68 -9.88
N GLN A 99 -0.20 -13.82 -10.86
CA GLN A 99 -0.10 -14.17 -12.29
C GLN A 99 0.77 -13.15 -13.06
N PRO A 100 2.11 -13.19 -12.91
CA PRO A 100 3.00 -12.19 -13.52
C PRO A 100 3.24 -12.40 -15.03
N LYS A 101 2.20 -12.73 -15.81
CA LYS A 101 2.32 -13.07 -17.24
C LYS A 101 1.13 -12.55 -18.06
N GLY A 102 1.33 -12.47 -19.36
CA GLY A 102 0.28 -12.18 -20.33
C GLY A 102 -0.33 -10.79 -20.17
N GLU A 103 -1.63 -10.71 -20.08
CA GLU A 103 -2.38 -9.46 -20.00
C GLU A 103 -2.00 -8.59 -18.79
N VAL A 104 -1.65 -9.20 -17.65
CA VAL A 104 -1.22 -8.47 -16.45
C VAL A 104 0.07 -7.70 -16.73
N THR A 105 1.03 -8.31 -17.43
CA THR A 105 2.26 -7.63 -17.83
C THR A 105 1.97 -6.42 -18.70
N HIS A 106 1.09 -6.57 -19.69
CA HIS A 106 0.68 -5.46 -20.55
C HIS A 106 0.00 -4.32 -19.76
N MET A 107 -0.90 -4.64 -18.83
CA MET A 107 -1.52 -3.61 -17.98
C MET A 107 -0.50 -2.85 -17.14
N ILE A 108 0.54 -3.52 -16.65
CA ILE A 108 1.62 -2.90 -15.89
C ILE A 108 2.46 -1.99 -16.80
N GLU A 109 2.85 -2.44 -17.98
CA GLU A 109 3.62 -1.66 -18.95
C GLU A 109 2.89 -0.37 -19.36
N GLU A 110 1.59 -0.47 -19.67
CA GLU A 110 0.75 0.69 -19.98
C GLU A 110 0.65 1.65 -18.79
N THR A 111 0.54 1.12 -17.57
CA THR A 111 0.52 1.92 -16.35
C THR A 111 1.86 2.62 -16.11
N LEU A 112 2.99 1.93 -16.30
CA LEU A 112 4.33 2.51 -16.23
C LEU A 112 4.50 3.63 -17.26
N ASN A 113 4.02 3.41 -18.49
CA ASN A 113 4.06 4.44 -19.53
C ASN A 113 3.23 5.67 -19.14
N ARG A 114 2.02 5.48 -18.60
CA ARG A 114 1.21 6.57 -18.04
C ARG A 114 1.98 7.37 -16.98
N LEU A 115 2.67 6.69 -16.07
CA LEU A 115 3.39 7.33 -14.97
C LEU A 115 4.58 8.19 -15.44
N LYS A 116 5.17 7.93 -16.60
CA LYS A 116 6.20 8.80 -17.20
C LYS A 116 5.66 10.21 -17.53
N HIS A 117 4.36 10.32 -17.76
CA HIS A 117 3.73 11.56 -18.18
C HIS A 117 2.92 12.26 -17.08
N THR A 118 2.77 11.64 -15.90
CA THR A 118 2.06 12.24 -14.77
C THR A 118 2.99 13.02 -13.85
N CYS A 119 2.51 14.12 -13.26
CA CYS A 119 3.34 14.96 -12.38
C CYS A 119 3.75 14.23 -11.10
N PHE A 120 2.86 13.44 -10.52
CA PHE A 120 3.11 12.63 -9.32
C PHE A 120 3.82 11.29 -9.61
N GLY A 121 4.07 10.97 -10.88
CA GLY A 121 4.84 9.80 -11.31
C GLY A 121 6.35 10.11 -11.36
N TYR A 122 6.99 9.75 -12.45
CA TYR A 122 8.44 9.95 -12.63
C TYR A 122 8.91 11.41 -12.59
N LYS A 123 7.99 12.40 -12.80
CA LYS A 123 8.29 13.82 -12.65
C LYS A 123 8.39 14.29 -11.19
N SER A 124 8.03 13.41 -10.23
CA SER A 124 8.28 13.60 -8.79
C SER A 124 7.72 14.89 -8.19
N CYS A 125 6.50 15.28 -8.55
CA CYS A 125 5.81 16.38 -7.91
C CYS A 125 5.38 15.97 -6.48
N HIS A 126 5.68 16.82 -5.49
CA HIS A 126 5.37 16.57 -4.08
C HIS A 126 4.43 17.64 -3.47
N TYR A 127 3.70 18.37 -4.29
CA TYR A 127 2.78 19.40 -3.82
C TYR A 127 1.35 18.87 -3.68
N ALA A 128 0.68 19.25 -2.61
CA ALA A 128 -0.73 18.94 -2.35
C ALA A 128 -1.06 17.45 -2.57
N GLU A 129 -2.08 17.15 -3.37
CA GLU A 129 -2.51 15.78 -3.68
C GLU A 129 -1.47 14.91 -4.39
N CYS A 130 -0.50 15.55 -5.10
CA CYS A 130 0.60 14.84 -5.74
C CYS A 130 1.50 14.14 -4.72
N PHE A 131 1.59 14.66 -3.48
CA PHE A 131 2.36 14.04 -2.41
C PHE A 131 1.78 12.66 -2.04
N GLU A 132 0.47 12.59 -1.80
CA GLU A 132 -0.18 11.32 -1.46
C GLU A 132 -0.21 10.37 -2.66
N ALA A 133 -0.55 10.87 -3.86
CA ALA A 133 -0.55 10.06 -5.08
C ALA A 133 0.84 9.51 -5.40
N GLY A 134 1.89 10.29 -5.20
CA GLY A 134 3.28 9.86 -5.37
C GLY A 134 3.69 8.74 -4.41
N MET A 135 3.14 8.68 -3.19
CA MET A 135 3.35 7.54 -2.30
C MET A 135 2.73 6.25 -2.84
N MET A 136 1.52 6.33 -3.45
CA MET A 136 0.91 5.17 -4.10
C MET A 136 1.76 4.70 -5.28
N VAL A 137 2.29 5.65 -6.07
CA VAL A 137 3.24 5.38 -7.15
C VAL A 137 4.52 4.74 -6.63
N LEU A 138 5.12 5.26 -5.56
CA LEU A 138 6.34 4.71 -4.97
C LEU A 138 6.15 3.24 -4.58
N ARG A 139 5.03 2.89 -3.94
CA ARG A 139 4.69 1.51 -3.62
C ARG A 139 4.52 0.65 -4.88
N PHE A 140 3.82 1.16 -5.89
CA PHE A 140 3.62 0.45 -7.15
C PHE A 140 4.95 0.21 -7.87
N LEU A 141 5.79 1.24 -8.02
CA LEU A 141 7.06 1.13 -8.72
C LEU A 141 8.09 0.25 -7.99
N SER A 142 8.01 0.15 -6.67
CA SER A 142 8.92 -0.73 -5.91
C SER A 142 8.82 -2.21 -6.32
N PHE A 143 7.70 -2.64 -6.89
CA PHE A 143 7.56 -4.00 -7.42
C PHE A 143 7.47 -4.06 -8.95
N ALA A 144 6.85 -3.07 -9.60
CA ALA A 144 6.65 -3.06 -11.05
C ALA A 144 7.91 -2.63 -11.83
N ALA A 145 8.77 -1.84 -11.22
CA ALA A 145 10.02 -1.34 -11.81
C ALA A 145 11.17 -1.34 -10.76
N PRO A 146 11.47 -2.49 -10.12
CA PRO A 146 12.49 -2.57 -9.07
C PRO A 146 13.91 -2.24 -9.58
N GLN A 147 14.13 -2.23 -10.89
CA GLN A 147 15.39 -1.80 -11.53
C GLN A 147 15.62 -0.29 -11.43
N ASP A 148 14.58 0.52 -11.21
CA ASP A 148 14.67 1.99 -11.11
C ASP A 148 15.17 2.43 -9.71
N LYS A 149 16.22 1.76 -9.20
CA LYS A 149 16.72 1.92 -7.82
C LYS A 149 17.04 3.34 -7.43
N ASP A 150 17.71 4.09 -8.31
CA ASP A 150 18.10 5.48 -8.02
C ASP A 150 16.88 6.38 -7.85
N TRP A 151 15.87 6.19 -8.69
CA TRP A 151 14.62 6.94 -8.55
C TRP A 151 13.89 6.56 -7.26
N LEU A 152 13.76 5.26 -6.97
CA LEU A 152 13.14 4.76 -5.75
C LEU A 152 13.84 5.31 -4.49
N GLN A 153 15.18 5.25 -4.48
CA GLN A 153 15.98 5.77 -3.37
C GLN A 153 15.78 7.27 -3.16
N LYS A 154 15.75 8.04 -4.25
CA LYS A 154 15.50 9.49 -4.19
C LYS A 154 14.12 9.79 -3.61
N GLN A 155 13.08 9.10 -4.10
CA GLN A 155 11.71 9.34 -3.61
C GLN A 155 11.56 8.96 -2.14
N ILE A 156 12.06 7.81 -1.71
CA ILE A 156 11.94 7.37 -0.33
C ILE A 156 12.65 8.32 0.63
N THR A 157 13.78 8.87 0.23
CA THR A 157 14.52 9.88 1.03
C THR A 157 13.70 11.16 1.19
N VAL A 158 13.00 11.62 0.16
CA VAL A 158 12.10 12.79 0.24
C VAL A 158 10.99 12.54 1.27
N TYR A 159 10.32 11.39 1.18
CA TYR A 159 9.26 11.04 2.14
C TYR A 159 9.80 10.87 3.56
N ASN A 160 10.96 10.23 3.72
CA ASN A 160 11.56 10.07 5.04
C ASN A 160 11.89 11.41 5.69
N ASN A 161 12.47 12.34 4.94
CA ASN A 161 12.77 13.70 5.44
C ASN A 161 11.47 14.43 5.83
N HIS A 162 10.40 14.28 5.06
CA HIS A 162 9.09 14.85 5.40
C HIS A 162 8.55 14.29 6.71
N PHE A 163 8.68 12.98 6.96
CA PHE A 163 8.18 12.31 8.17
C PHE A 163 9.17 12.30 9.34
N ALA A 164 10.38 12.81 9.17
CA ALA A 164 11.35 12.93 10.26
C ALA A 164 10.91 13.95 11.33
N ASP A 165 10.12 14.95 10.96
CA ASP A 165 9.51 15.87 11.94
C ASP A 165 8.36 15.18 12.69
N ARG A 166 8.62 14.78 13.93
CA ARG A 166 7.65 14.11 14.81
C ARG A 166 6.34 14.88 15.03
N ARG A 167 6.29 16.18 14.74
CA ARG A 167 5.10 17.02 14.87
C ARG A 167 4.12 16.87 13.70
N ARG A 168 4.53 16.23 12.61
CA ARG A 168 3.74 16.05 11.39
C ARG A 168 3.14 14.66 11.23
N HIS A 169 2.78 13.99 12.33
CA HIS A 169 2.20 12.65 12.28
C HIS A 169 0.83 12.67 11.60
N SER A 170 0.81 12.47 10.30
CA SER A 170 -0.41 12.28 9.51
C SER A 170 -0.72 10.79 9.32
N GLY A 171 -1.99 10.47 9.01
CA GLY A 171 -2.38 9.12 8.60
C GLY A 171 -1.52 8.59 7.44
N VAL A 172 -1.02 9.49 6.60
CA VAL A 172 -0.17 9.20 5.42
C VAL A 172 1.18 8.57 5.81
N GLN A 173 1.74 8.90 6.98
CA GLN A 173 2.95 8.23 7.49
C GLN A 173 2.77 6.72 7.70
N LYS A 174 1.57 6.29 8.05
CA LYS A 174 1.24 4.86 8.19
C LYS A 174 1.33 4.13 6.85
N TYR A 175 0.93 4.79 5.77
CA TYR A 175 1.09 4.25 4.43
C TYR A 175 2.57 4.19 4.01
N TYR A 176 3.37 5.17 4.43
CA TYR A 176 4.81 5.16 4.22
C TYR A 176 5.48 3.94 4.89
N TRP A 177 5.07 3.58 6.11
CA TRP A 177 5.58 2.35 6.74
C TRP A 177 5.17 1.08 5.97
N LEU A 178 3.97 1.05 5.39
CA LEU A 178 3.56 -0.04 4.51
C LEU A 178 4.49 -0.13 3.28
N ILE A 179 4.87 1.00 2.68
CA ILE A 179 5.84 1.02 1.57
C ILE A 179 7.17 0.43 2.03
N LEU A 180 7.69 0.89 3.17
CA LEU A 180 8.95 0.38 3.73
C LEU A 180 8.90 -1.13 4.02
N SER A 181 7.74 -1.66 4.41
CA SER A 181 7.60 -3.09 4.70
C SER A 181 7.72 -3.98 3.46
N ASP A 182 7.40 -3.47 2.26
CA ASP A 182 7.34 -4.23 1.01
C ASP A 182 8.47 -3.92 0.02
N MET A 183 9.14 -2.78 0.17
CA MET A 183 10.20 -2.31 -0.73
C MET A 183 11.44 -3.23 -0.71
N PRO A 184 12.26 -3.28 -1.79
CA PRO A 184 13.54 -3.99 -1.78
C PRO A 184 14.39 -3.64 -0.54
N GLN A 185 15.00 -4.67 0.06
CA GLN A 185 15.63 -4.54 1.38
C GLN A 185 16.78 -3.52 1.39
N GLU A 186 17.57 -3.52 0.36
CA GLU A 186 18.72 -2.62 0.19
C GLU A 186 18.32 -1.13 0.18
N ILE A 187 17.10 -0.81 -0.28
CA ILE A 187 16.55 0.54 -0.28
C ILE A 187 15.87 0.85 1.04
N ALA A 188 15.11 -0.11 1.58
CA ALA A 188 14.27 0.12 2.75
C ALA A 188 15.05 0.18 4.07
N LEU A 189 16.09 -0.63 4.24
CA LEU A 189 16.78 -0.76 5.53
C LEU A 189 17.31 0.57 6.10
N PRO A 190 18.04 1.41 5.34
CA PRO A 190 18.53 2.69 5.86
C PRO A 190 17.37 3.59 6.32
N GLU A 191 16.26 3.55 5.60
CA GLU A 191 15.10 4.40 5.88
C GLU A 191 14.27 3.88 7.06
N ILE A 192 14.17 2.55 7.22
CA ILE A 192 13.56 1.93 8.40
C ILE A 192 14.37 2.29 9.64
N GLN A 193 15.69 2.24 9.56
CA GLN A 193 16.56 2.63 10.68
C GLN A 193 16.33 4.07 11.13
N ARG A 194 16.11 5.01 10.20
CA ARG A 194 15.77 6.40 10.50
C ARG A 194 14.37 6.55 11.11
N GLN A 195 13.40 5.71 10.69
CA GLN A 195 12.03 5.72 11.20
C GLN A 195 11.84 4.91 12.49
N LYS A 196 12.83 4.13 12.90
CA LYS A 196 12.76 3.18 14.01
C LYS A 196 12.18 3.79 15.28
N GLU A 197 12.77 4.89 15.75
CA GLU A 197 12.33 5.52 17.00
C GLU A 197 10.89 6.04 16.91
N ILE A 198 10.47 6.52 15.75
CA ILE A 198 9.09 6.99 15.53
C ILE A 198 8.11 5.81 15.59
N ILE A 199 8.47 4.68 14.99
CA ILE A 199 7.66 3.47 15.03
C ILE A 199 7.58 2.92 16.47
N LEU A 200 8.71 2.89 17.18
CA LEU A 200 8.77 2.45 18.58
C LEU A 200 7.95 3.37 19.50
N ASP A 201 8.02 4.68 19.31
CA ASP A 201 7.16 5.64 20.02
C ASP A 201 5.68 5.34 19.80
N HIS A 202 5.30 4.99 18.55
CA HIS A 202 3.92 4.58 18.24
C HIS A 202 3.52 3.29 18.96
N ILE A 203 4.40 2.29 18.96
CA ILE A 203 4.16 1.01 19.64
C ILE A 203 4.01 1.20 21.16
N ASN A 204 4.77 2.11 21.73
CA ASN A 204 4.78 2.36 23.18
C ASN A 204 3.65 3.28 23.67
N ARG A 205 2.90 3.90 22.76
CA ARG A 205 1.69 4.66 23.14
C ARG A 205 0.57 3.73 23.55
N SER A 206 -0.30 4.21 24.42
CA SER A 206 -1.55 3.49 24.71
C SER A 206 -2.47 3.53 23.50
N TYR A 207 -2.86 2.37 23.02
CA TYR A 207 -3.83 2.21 21.94
C TYR A 207 -5.21 1.94 22.52
N ILE A 208 -6.18 2.77 22.16
CA ILE A 208 -7.58 2.41 22.28
C ILE A 208 -8.00 1.95 20.89
N ILE A 209 -8.11 0.64 20.69
CA ILE A 209 -8.61 0.09 19.41
C ILE A 209 -10.10 0.42 19.31
N LYS A 210 -10.39 1.52 18.62
CA LYS A 210 -11.77 1.94 18.37
C LYS A 210 -12.43 1.15 17.24
N ASN A 211 -11.65 0.51 16.36
CA ASN A 211 -12.15 -0.20 15.17
C ASN A 211 -11.25 -1.37 14.77
N LYS A 212 -11.86 -2.45 14.25
CA LYS A 212 -11.14 -3.60 13.66
C LYS A 212 -10.21 -3.23 12.48
N SER A 213 -10.39 -2.08 11.85
CA SER A 213 -9.53 -1.58 10.76
C SER A 213 -8.18 -1.03 11.25
N GLU A 214 -8.07 -0.66 12.53
CA GLU A 214 -6.79 -0.21 13.10
C GLU A 214 -5.82 -1.37 13.37
N ASP A 215 -6.34 -2.58 13.40
CA ASP A 215 -5.56 -3.81 13.60
C ASP A 215 -4.47 -3.99 12.53
N ILE A 216 -4.75 -3.64 11.27
CA ILE A 216 -3.79 -3.79 10.18
C ILE A 216 -2.51 -2.96 10.38
N LEU A 217 -2.62 -1.79 11.02
CA LEU A 217 -1.47 -0.93 11.30
C LEU A 217 -0.46 -1.61 12.23
N LEU A 218 -0.94 -2.40 13.18
CA LEU A 218 -0.08 -3.14 14.10
C LEU A 218 0.81 -4.14 13.34
N TYR A 219 0.23 -4.79 12.34
CA TYR A 219 0.97 -5.70 11.46
C TYR A 219 1.93 -4.96 10.52
N VAL A 220 1.54 -3.80 10.01
CA VAL A 220 2.45 -2.96 9.20
C VAL A 220 3.66 -2.54 10.02
N MET A 221 3.47 -2.03 11.25
CA MET A 221 4.59 -1.67 12.15
C MET A 221 5.48 -2.87 12.46
N ARG A 222 4.87 -4.02 12.79
CA ARG A 222 5.62 -5.28 12.99
C ARG A 222 6.46 -5.63 11.76
N ASN A 223 5.83 -5.67 10.58
CA ASN A 223 6.50 -6.06 9.34
C ASN A 223 7.64 -5.11 8.99
N THR A 224 7.46 -3.81 9.23
CA THR A 224 8.50 -2.81 9.00
C THR A 224 9.68 -3.01 9.93
N LEU A 225 9.44 -3.11 11.25
CA LEU A 225 10.51 -3.32 12.24
C LEU A 225 11.21 -4.66 12.07
N ALA A 226 10.46 -5.73 11.76
CA ALA A 226 11.01 -7.08 11.59
C ALA A 226 12.03 -7.20 10.44
N ARG A 227 12.16 -6.18 9.59
CA ARG A 227 13.21 -6.08 8.57
C ARG A 227 14.57 -5.70 9.15
N LEU A 228 14.60 -5.07 10.33
CA LEU A 228 15.83 -4.78 11.05
C LEU A 228 16.33 -6.06 11.74
N PRO A 229 17.64 -6.37 11.67
CA PRO A 229 18.19 -7.60 12.26
C PRO A 229 17.84 -7.77 13.74
N GLU A 230 17.89 -6.70 14.53
CA GLU A 230 17.58 -6.72 15.96
C GLU A 230 16.10 -7.00 16.28
N TYR A 231 15.20 -6.81 15.32
CA TYR A 231 13.76 -7.08 15.44
C TYR A 231 13.29 -8.26 14.58
N ALA A 232 14.18 -8.98 13.90
CA ALA A 232 13.80 -10.10 13.05
C ALA A 232 12.97 -11.17 13.78
N HIS A 233 13.19 -11.29 15.09
CA HIS A 233 12.48 -12.24 15.97
C HIS A 233 10.98 -11.97 16.11
N ILE A 234 10.46 -10.77 15.75
CA ILE A 234 9.03 -10.46 15.83
C ILE A 234 8.27 -10.77 14.53
N LYS A 235 8.96 -11.14 13.44
CA LYS A 235 8.39 -11.28 12.09
C LYS A 235 7.11 -12.14 12.05
N ASN A 236 7.12 -13.25 12.78
CA ASN A 236 6.02 -14.21 12.80
C ASN A 236 5.15 -14.12 14.06
N ARG A 237 5.39 -13.12 14.91
CA ARG A 237 4.62 -12.96 16.14
C ARG A 237 3.33 -12.17 15.88
N GLN A 238 2.25 -12.60 16.51
CA GLN A 238 0.99 -11.85 16.44
C GLN A 238 1.05 -10.60 17.31
N PRO A 239 0.76 -9.41 16.75
CA PRO A 239 0.61 -8.20 17.54
C PRO A 239 -0.74 -8.24 18.29
N TYR A 240 -0.73 -7.80 19.55
CA TYR A 240 -1.95 -7.63 20.36
C TYR A 240 -1.80 -6.41 21.26
N ILE A 241 -2.93 -5.88 21.73
CA ILE A 241 -2.92 -4.82 22.73
C ILE A 241 -3.08 -5.47 24.10
N ASP A 242 -2.10 -5.23 24.95
CA ASP A 242 -2.15 -5.64 26.35
C ASP A 242 -3.25 -4.86 27.08
N GLU A 243 -4.23 -5.56 27.62
CA GLU A 243 -5.42 -4.94 28.24
C GLU A 243 -5.07 -4.08 29.48
N LYS A 244 -3.99 -4.41 30.20
CA LYS A 244 -3.61 -3.69 31.42
C LYS A 244 -2.88 -2.39 31.11
N SER A 245 -1.97 -2.43 30.13
CA SER A 245 -1.13 -1.26 29.79
C SER A 245 -1.63 -0.46 28.60
N GLY A 246 -2.58 -0.99 27.81
CA GLY A 246 -3.01 -0.41 26.53
C GLY A 246 -1.93 -0.39 25.47
N ARG A 247 -0.81 -1.09 25.67
CA ARG A 247 0.37 -1.05 24.79
C ARG A 247 0.39 -2.21 23.83
N LEU A 248 0.94 -1.98 22.63
CA LEU A 248 1.22 -3.04 21.68
C LEU A 248 2.26 -4.02 22.23
N ARG A 249 1.96 -5.29 22.14
CA ARG A 249 2.85 -6.41 22.48
C ARG A 249 2.86 -7.41 21.34
N PHE A 250 3.86 -8.30 21.36
CA PHE A 250 3.99 -9.40 20.41
C PHE A 250 4.01 -10.71 21.19
N ASN A 251 3.12 -11.65 20.83
CA ASN A 251 3.07 -12.96 21.48
C ASN A 251 4.42 -13.66 21.40
N SER A 252 4.79 -14.35 22.47
CA SER A 252 6.03 -15.14 22.54
C SER A 252 5.99 -16.42 21.71
N HIS A 253 4.78 -16.89 21.35
CA HIS A 253 4.57 -18.12 20.58
C HIS A 253 4.02 -17.78 19.18
N SER A 254 4.62 -18.42 18.16
CA SER A 254 3.98 -18.57 16.85
C SER A 254 2.77 -19.49 16.99
N PRO A 255 1.71 -19.30 16.19
CA PRO A 255 0.60 -20.25 16.15
C PRO A 255 1.05 -21.63 15.72
#